data_52a2ecd4a6566e7d64392fe0dc192a82
#
_entry.id   52a2ecd4a6566e7d64392fe0dc192a82
#
_cell.length_a   1.000
_cell.length_b   1.000
_cell.length_c   1.000
_cell.angle_alpha   90.00
_cell.angle_beta   90.00
_cell.angle_gamma   90.00
#
_symmetry.space_group_name_H-M   'P 1'
#
loop_
_entity.id
_entity.type
_entity.pdbx_description
1 polymer ?
#
loop_
_entity_poly.entity_id
_entity_poly.type
_entity_poly.pdbx_seq_one_letter_code
_entity_poly.pdbx_strand_id
1 'polypeptide(L)'
;MPEKHSRERLESRLGFILISAGCAIGIGNVWKFPYLAGQNGGGIFVLIYLFFLAVLGIPVMTMEFSMGRASRKSPIHLYQRIAPCGSKWNLHGIVCMAGNYILMMFYTTVAGWMLKYFVSMARGDFEGLDKDGATGLFGGMLSSPSIQVGYMAVVVIVGFFINSLGLQKGLEKVSKWMMSSLLIIMVILAINSILMKGSTEGLSFYLLPNVAKVSEIGWSKVIVSAMNQAFFTLSIGIGSMAIFGSYIGNERSLMGESVHIAVLDTFVAIVSGLIIFPACFTYGVQPDSGPSLIFITLPNIFNNMPLGRVWGSLFFVFMSFAAFSTVLAVFETILACTMDITGWSRKKASVVNCIAVFMLSLPCALGFNVLSFIEPLGKGTNFLDLEDFLVSNLILPIGSFIFVIFCISKRGWGWDNFVKEANKGKGLKVQSWMRGYMTYILPVIVMALILLGLFYKG
;
A
#
# COMPACT_ATOMS: atom_id res chain seq x y z
N MET A 1 0.92 22.84 33.91
CA MET A 1 0.50 21.69 33.06
C MET A 1 0.60 22.18 31.62
N PRO A 2 1.40 21.59 30.75
CA PRO A 2 1.43 22.02 29.36
C PRO A 2 0.05 21.76 28.74
N GLU A 3 -0.43 22.70 27.95
CA GLU A 3 -1.71 22.63 27.23
C GLU A 3 -1.81 21.29 26.52
N LYS A 4 -2.90 20.56 26.79
CA LYS A 4 -3.30 19.37 26.03
C LYS A 4 -3.49 19.81 24.57
N HIS A 5 -2.47 19.67 23.73
CA HIS A 5 -2.66 19.76 22.30
C HIS A 5 -3.75 18.79 21.90
N SER A 6 -4.92 19.34 21.61
CA SER A 6 -6.01 18.54 21.03
C SER A 6 -5.50 17.97 19.71
N ARG A 7 -5.70 16.65 19.49
CA ARG A 7 -5.33 15.98 18.25
C ARG A 7 -5.90 16.75 17.05
N GLU A 8 -5.08 17.05 16.04
CA GLU A 8 -5.54 17.63 14.78
C GLU A 8 -6.69 16.79 14.19
N ARG A 9 -7.61 17.43 13.49
CA ARG A 9 -8.72 16.74 12.80
C ARG A 9 -8.67 17.05 11.33
N LEU A 10 -9.10 16.09 10.51
CA LEU A 10 -9.34 16.33 9.09
C LEU A 10 -10.54 17.25 8.92
N GLU A 11 -10.45 18.12 7.91
CA GLU A 11 -11.47 19.14 7.64
C GLU A 11 -12.74 18.53 7.05
N SER A 12 -12.57 17.47 6.23
CA SER A 12 -13.68 16.89 5.48
C SER A 12 -13.66 15.36 5.48
N ARG A 13 -14.87 14.77 5.33
CA ARG A 13 -15.03 13.33 5.11
C ARG A 13 -14.31 12.86 3.86
N LEU A 14 -14.41 13.62 2.77
CA LEU A 14 -13.71 13.30 1.51
C LEU A 14 -12.20 13.27 1.74
N GLY A 15 -11.64 14.21 2.51
CA GLY A 15 -10.23 14.20 2.90
C GLY A 15 -9.86 12.93 3.64
N PHE A 16 -10.65 12.50 4.62
CA PHE A 16 -10.42 11.24 5.33
C PHE A 16 -10.42 10.03 4.39
N ILE A 17 -11.43 9.91 3.51
CA ILE A 17 -11.53 8.78 2.57
C ILE A 17 -10.33 8.79 1.60
N LEU A 18 -9.99 9.93 1.01
CA LEU A 18 -8.91 10.02 0.02
C LEU A 18 -7.52 9.84 0.63
N ILE A 19 -7.27 10.29 1.86
CA ILE A 19 -5.99 10.05 2.55
C ILE A 19 -5.87 8.58 2.94
N SER A 20 -6.92 8.00 3.54
CA SER A 20 -6.91 6.60 3.95
C SER A 20 -6.85 5.66 2.74
N ALA A 21 -7.59 5.98 1.68
CA ALA A 21 -7.50 5.28 0.40
C ALA A 21 -6.11 5.47 -0.23
N GLY A 22 -5.53 6.67 -0.19
CA GLY A 22 -4.17 6.94 -0.68
C GLY A 22 -3.07 6.20 0.10
N CYS A 23 -3.32 5.85 1.37
CA CYS A 23 -2.46 4.95 2.13
C CYS A 23 -2.55 3.50 1.61
N ALA A 24 -3.76 3.06 1.27
CA ALA A 24 -4.02 1.73 0.72
C ALA A 24 -3.60 1.65 -0.76
N ILE A 25 -4.04 2.60 -1.58
CA ILE A 25 -3.74 2.68 -3.02
C ILE A 25 -2.28 3.07 -3.23
N GLY A 26 -1.46 2.08 -3.50
CA GLY A 26 -0.04 2.26 -3.71
C GLY A 26 0.50 1.38 -4.84
N ILE A 27 1.78 1.11 -4.79
CA ILE A 27 2.46 0.19 -5.71
C ILE A 27 1.81 -1.20 -5.69
N GLY A 28 1.21 -1.59 -4.56
CA GLY A 28 0.47 -2.84 -4.41
C GLY A 28 -0.68 -3.04 -5.39
N ASN A 29 -1.43 -1.97 -5.70
CA ASN A 29 -2.58 -2.02 -6.60
C ASN A 29 -2.18 -1.93 -8.07
N VAL A 30 -1.19 -1.09 -8.36
CA VAL A 30 -0.85 -0.76 -9.76
C VAL A 30 0.26 -1.61 -10.34
N TRP A 31 1.01 -2.31 -9.50
CA TRP A 31 2.10 -3.21 -9.89
C TRP A 31 1.88 -4.65 -9.40
N LYS A 32 1.87 -4.86 -8.05
CA LYS A 32 1.84 -6.20 -7.47
C LYS A 32 0.55 -6.94 -7.82
N PHE A 33 -0.58 -6.26 -7.79
CA PHE A 33 -1.88 -6.88 -8.09
C PHE A 33 -2.00 -7.36 -9.56
N PRO A 34 -1.72 -6.55 -10.61
CA PRO A 34 -1.74 -7.05 -11.98
C PRO A 34 -0.72 -8.17 -12.21
N TYR A 35 0.48 -8.05 -11.67
CA TYR A 35 1.49 -9.11 -11.74
C TYR A 35 0.98 -10.43 -11.15
N LEU A 36 0.43 -10.40 -9.93
CA LEU A 36 -0.13 -11.59 -9.29
C LEU A 36 -1.34 -12.14 -10.05
N ALA A 37 -2.21 -11.28 -10.60
CA ALA A 37 -3.33 -11.71 -11.42
C ALA A 37 -2.84 -12.41 -12.69
N GLY A 38 -1.78 -11.90 -13.33
CA GLY A 38 -1.13 -12.53 -14.48
C GLY A 38 -0.61 -13.94 -14.19
N GLN A 39 0.10 -14.09 -13.07
CA GLN A 39 0.68 -15.38 -12.65
C GLN A 39 -0.33 -16.39 -12.11
N ASN A 40 -1.47 -15.94 -11.57
CA ASN A 40 -2.42 -16.79 -10.84
C ASN A 40 -3.75 -16.99 -11.58
N GLY A 41 -3.76 -16.91 -12.92
CA GLY A 41 -4.91 -17.30 -13.73
C GLY A 41 -5.98 -16.21 -13.93
N GLY A 42 -5.62 -14.94 -13.79
CA GLY A 42 -6.48 -13.80 -14.16
C GLY A 42 -7.76 -13.69 -13.32
N GLY A 43 -8.93 -13.82 -13.98
CA GLY A 43 -10.24 -13.54 -13.38
C GLY A 43 -10.57 -14.32 -12.11
N ILE A 44 -10.15 -15.58 -11.97
CA ILE A 44 -10.38 -16.34 -10.72
C ILE A 44 -9.56 -15.76 -9.57
N PHE A 45 -8.30 -15.39 -9.79
CA PHE A 45 -7.50 -14.72 -8.78
C PHE A 45 -8.19 -13.43 -8.30
N VAL A 46 -8.72 -12.63 -9.24
CA VAL A 46 -9.46 -11.40 -8.91
C VAL A 46 -10.66 -11.70 -8.02
N LEU A 47 -11.47 -12.71 -8.34
CA LEU A 47 -12.63 -13.09 -7.54
C LEU A 47 -12.25 -13.54 -6.12
N ILE A 48 -11.21 -14.37 -5.99
CA ILE A 48 -10.72 -14.84 -4.68
C ILE A 48 -10.14 -13.66 -3.88
N TYR A 49 -9.41 -12.77 -4.52
CA TYR A 49 -8.92 -11.54 -3.89
C TYR A 49 -10.05 -10.67 -3.36
N LEU A 50 -11.09 -10.41 -4.14
CA LEU A 50 -12.26 -9.64 -3.72
C LEU A 50 -12.98 -10.28 -2.52
N PHE A 51 -13.09 -11.59 -2.53
CA PHE A 51 -13.63 -12.33 -1.40
C PHE A 51 -12.80 -12.09 -0.12
N PHE A 52 -11.50 -12.26 -0.18
CA PHE A 52 -10.63 -12.03 1.00
C PHE A 52 -10.57 -10.57 1.41
N LEU A 53 -10.61 -9.63 0.47
CA LEU A 53 -10.68 -8.21 0.80
C LEU A 53 -11.93 -7.88 1.63
N ALA A 54 -13.09 -8.42 1.23
CA ALA A 54 -14.35 -8.23 1.95
C ALA A 54 -14.35 -8.92 3.31
N VAL A 55 -13.85 -10.15 3.37
CA VAL A 55 -13.93 -11.02 4.55
C VAL A 55 -12.82 -10.68 5.56
N LEU A 56 -11.62 -10.37 5.14
CA LEU A 56 -10.49 -10.07 6.02
C LEU A 56 -10.20 -8.57 6.11
N GLY A 57 -10.04 -7.92 4.97
CA GLY A 57 -9.56 -6.55 4.89
C GLY A 57 -10.48 -5.55 5.58
N ILE A 58 -11.77 -5.53 5.22
CA ILE A 58 -12.74 -4.59 5.78
C ILE A 58 -12.90 -4.74 7.30
N PRO A 59 -13.05 -5.96 7.88
CA PRO A 59 -13.13 -6.14 9.32
C PRO A 59 -11.90 -5.64 10.07
N VAL A 60 -10.69 -5.99 9.62
CA VAL A 60 -9.44 -5.58 10.28
C VAL A 60 -9.26 -4.06 10.20
N MET A 61 -9.49 -3.45 9.03
CA MET A 61 -9.45 -1.99 8.86
C MET A 61 -10.44 -1.29 9.80
N THR A 62 -11.65 -1.82 9.94
CA THR A 62 -12.67 -1.27 10.86
C THR A 62 -12.19 -1.32 12.31
N MET A 63 -11.50 -2.40 12.71
CA MET A 63 -10.91 -2.52 14.05
C MET A 63 -9.80 -1.49 14.26
N GLU A 64 -8.87 -1.33 13.32
CA GLU A 64 -7.81 -0.33 13.41
C GLU A 64 -8.36 1.10 13.51
N PHE A 65 -9.30 1.48 12.64
CA PHE A 65 -9.95 2.80 12.73
C PHE A 65 -10.65 3.01 14.08
N SER A 66 -11.32 1.97 14.59
CA SER A 66 -12.03 2.06 15.88
C SER A 66 -11.10 2.32 17.03
N MET A 67 -9.97 1.62 17.07
CA MET A 67 -8.95 1.81 18.09
C MET A 67 -8.32 3.22 18.00
N GLY A 68 -8.01 3.69 16.79
CA GLY A 68 -7.51 5.02 16.55
C GLY A 68 -8.48 6.10 17.01
N ARG A 69 -9.77 5.98 16.63
CA ARG A 69 -10.81 6.94 17.02
C ARG A 69 -11.08 6.96 18.51
N ALA A 70 -11.11 5.81 19.15
CA ALA A 70 -11.33 5.69 20.59
C ALA A 70 -10.16 6.27 21.42
N SER A 71 -8.92 6.02 20.99
CA SER A 71 -7.74 6.47 21.72
C SER A 71 -7.38 7.94 21.47
N ARG A 72 -7.65 8.46 20.27
CA ARG A 72 -7.15 9.76 19.77
C ARG A 72 -5.63 9.87 19.88
N LYS A 73 -4.90 8.74 19.73
CA LYS A 73 -3.46 8.64 19.85
C LYS A 73 -2.87 7.87 18.68
N SER A 74 -1.56 8.04 18.47
CA SER A 74 -0.80 7.21 17.54
C SER A 74 -0.68 5.77 18.07
N PRO A 75 -0.32 4.79 17.21
CA PRO A 75 -0.18 3.40 17.62
C PRO A 75 0.70 3.19 18.85
N ILE A 76 1.73 4.02 19.01
CA ILE A 76 2.67 3.92 20.16
C ILE A 76 2.01 4.20 21.51
N HIS A 77 1.03 5.10 21.55
CA HIS A 77 0.30 5.45 22.77
C HIS A 77 -1.16 4.99 22.78
N LEU A 78 -1.64 4.40 21.71
CA LEU A 78 -3.02 3.91 21.55
C LEU A 78 -3.38 2.93 22.66
N TYR A 79 -2.54 1.93 22.89
CA TYR A 79 -2.77 0.88 23.88
C TYR A 79 -2.75 1.42 25.32
N GLN A 80 -1.90 2.40 25.63
CA GLN A 80 -1.88 3.02 26.96
C GLN A 80 -3.21 3.69 27.32
N ARG A 81 -3.98 4.11 26.28
CA ARG A 81 -5.25 4.80 26.47
C ARG A 81 -6.45 3.86 26.61
N ILE A 82 -6.46 2.73 25.87
CA ILE A 82 -7.64 1.86 25.77
C ILE A 82 -7.41 0.42 26.25
N ALA A 83 -6.19 0.03 26.56
CA ALA A 83 -5.89 -1.30 27.10
C ALA A 83 -6.09 -1.34 28.62
N PRO A 84 -6.35 -2.52 29.21
CA PRO A 84 -6.37 -2.72 30.66
C PRO A 84 -5.02 -2.33 31.30
N CYS A 85 -5.07 -1.74 32.50
CA CYS A 85 -3.87 -1.35 33.25
C CYS A 85 -2.94 -2.54 33.46
N GLY A 86 -1.61 -2.31 33.33
CA GLY A 86 -0.60 -3.35 33.52
C GLY A 86 -0.42 -4.34 32.37
N SER A 87 -1.14 -4.17 31.26
CA SER A 87 -1.01 -5.03 30.08
C SER A 87 0.25 -4.71 29.26
N LYS A 88 0.76 -5.73 28.53
CA LYS A 88 1.93 -5.60 27.66
C LYS A 88 1.58 -5.23 26.21
N TRP A 89 0.33 -4.85 25.92
CA TRP A 89 -0.10 -4.49 24.57
C TRP A 89 0.68 -3.32 23.96
N ASN A 90 1.24 -2.45 24.78
CA ASN A 90 2.07 -1.32 24.34
C ASN A 90 3.26 -1.71 23.45
N LEU A 91 3.78 -2.94 23.59
CA LEU A 91 4.87 -3.45 22.75
C LEU A 91 4.50 -3.46 21.27
N HIS A 92 3.23 -3.74 20.95
CA HIS A 92 2.75 -3.70 19.56
C HIS A 92 2.84 -2.31 18.94
N GLY A 93 2.65 -1.24 19.72
CA GLY A 93 2.84 0.12 19.22
C GLY A 93 4.27 0.40 18.73
N ILE A 94 5.27 -0.19 19.41
CA ILE A 94 6.68 -0.09 18.99
C ILE A 94 6.89 -0.88 17.67
N VAL A 95 6.30 -2.07 17.56
CA VAL A 95 6.37 -2.89 16.33
C VAL A 95 5.71 -2.14 15.16
N CYS A 96 4.55 -1.50 15.38
CA CYS A 96 3.91 -0.68 14.36
C CYS A 96 4.83 0.46 13.89
N MET A 97 5.47 1.18 14.81
CA MET A 97 6.38 2.27 14.46
C MET A 97 7.58 1.75 13.67
N ALA A 98 8.23 0.69 14.13
CA ALA A 98 9.35 0.06 13.43
C ALA A 98 8.95 -0.43 12.03
N GLY A 99 7.77 -1.05 11.91
CA GLY A 99 7.22 -1.52 10.64
C GLY A 99 7.02 -0.39 9.63
N ASN A 100 6.56 0.78 10.07
CA ASN A 100 6.43 1.95 9.19
C ASN A 100 7.79 2.46 8.69
N TYR A 101 8.85 2.43 9.53
CA TYR A 101 10.21 2.78 9.08
C TYR A 101 10.72 1.75 8.07
N ILE A 102 10.61 0.45 8.36
CA ILE A 102 11.08 -0.62 7.45
C ILE A 102 10.34 -0.54 6.11
N LEU A 103 9.01 -0.30 6.13
CA LEU A 103 8.25 -0.08 4.91
C LEU A 103 8.81 1.08 4.10
N MET A 104 9.14 2.19 4.74
CA MET A 104 9.66 3.37 4.02
C MET A 104 11.09 3.20 3.53
N MET A 105 11.88 2.30 4.09
CA MET A 105 13.25 2.03 3.63
C MET A 105 13.28 1.60 2.16
N PHE A 106 12.43 0.67 1.75
CA PHE A 106 12.37 0.25 0.35
C PHE A 106 11.36 1.05 -0.48
N TYR A 107 10.24 1.44 0.12
CA TYR A 107 9.14 2.06 -0.62
C TYR A 107 9.53 3.44 -1.20
N THR A 108 10.36 4.22 -0.48
CA THR A 108 10.88 5.50 -0.98
C THR A 108 11.82 5.33 -2.17
N THR A 109 12.62 4.25 -2.19
CA THR A 109 13.48 3.88 -3.32
C THR A 109 12.64 3.56 -4.55
N VAL A 110 11.62 2.70 -4.40
CA VAL A 110 10.73 2.33 -5.52
C VAL A 110 9.90 3.53 -6.00
N ALA A 111 9.43 4.39 -5.09
CA ALA A 111 8.78 5.65 -5.48
C ALA A 111 9.72 6.57 -6.27
N GLY A 112 11.02 6.58 -5.93
CA GLY A 112 12.06 7.25 -6.69
C GLY A 112 12.20 6.70 -8.11
N TRP A 113 12.08 5.38 -8.31
CA TRP A 113 12.10 4.76 -9.66
C TRP A 113 10.93 5.24 -10.52
N MET A 114 9.72 5.33 -9.94
CA MET A 114 8.55 5.84 -10.67
C MET A 114 8.78 7.27 -11.15
N LEU A 115 9.33 8.12 -10.27
CA LEU A 115 9.66 9.51 -10.61
C LEU A 115 10.76 9.60 -11.68
N LYS A 116 11.83 8.78 -11.61
CA LYS A 116 12.85 8.70 -12.65
C LYS A 116 12.27 8.29 -13.99
N TYR A 117 11.40 7.29 -14.00
CA TYR A 117 10.76 6.82 -15.22
C TYR A 117 9.79 7.83 -15.83
N PHE A 118 9.07 8.59 -15.00
CA PHE A 118 8.32 9.74 -15.49
C PHE A 118 9.22 10.74 -16.23
N VAL A 119 10.35 11.11 -15.61
CA VAL A 119 11.30 12.05 -16.22
C VAL A 119 11.90 11.49 -17.51
N SER A 120 12.26 10.21 -17.54
CA SER A 120 12.81 9.55 -18.72
C SER A 120 11.79 9.47 -19.86
N MET A 121 10.53 9.09 -19.58
CA MET A 121 9.47 9.08 -20.58
C MET A 121 9.19 10.48 -21.11
N ALA A 122 9.10 11.49 -20.24
CA ALA A 122 8.87 12.87 -20.64
C ALA A 122 10.00 13.46 -21.48
N ARG A 123 11.25 13.01 -21.29
CA ARG A 123 12.39 13.41 -22.11
C ARG A 123 12.46 12.68 -23.45
N GLY A 124 11.83 11.50 -23.55
CA GLY A 124 11.91 10.66 -24.74
C GLY A 124 13.12 9.70 -24.71
N ASP A 125 13.69 9.41 -23.52
CA ASP A 125 14.86 8.51 -23.39
C ASP A 125 14.59 7.08 -23.91
N PHE A 126 13.31 6.72 -24.12
CA PHE A 126 12.88 5.42 -24.63
C PHE A 126 12.63 5.42 -26.15
N GLU A 127 12.63 6.57 -26.81
CA GLU A 127 12.32 6.66 -28.26
C GLU A 127 13.32 5.83 -29.09
N GLY A 128 12.80 4.93 -29.91
CA GLY A 128 13.60 4.06 -30.78
C GLY A 128 14.29 2.88 -30.08
N LEU A 129 14.09 2.68 -28.79
CA LEU A 129 14.61 1.52 -28.09
C LEU A 129 13.72 0.30 -28.27
N ASP A 130 14.34 -0.86 -28.41
CA ASP A 130 13.72 -2.17 -28.30
C ASP A 130 13.68 -2.66 -26.83
N LYS A 131 13.29 -3.91 -26.61
CA LYS A 131 13.24 -4.54 -25.30
C LYS A 131 14.61 -4.58 -24.61
N ASP A 132 15.68 -4.81 -25.39
CA ASP A 132 17.05 -4.89 -24.85
C ASP A 132 17.55 -3.50 -24.44
N GLY A 133 17.24 -2.47 -25.23
CA GLY A 133 17.50 -1.07 -24.86
C GLY A 133 16.75 -0.63 -23.59
N ALA A 134 15.48 -1.00 -23.47
CA ALA A 134 14.71 -0.74 -22.26
C ALA A 134 15.29 -1.49 -21.03
N THR A 135 15.75 -2.73 -21.21
CA THR A 135 16.45 -3.50 -20.17
C THR A 135 17.76 -2.82 -19.77
N GLY A 136 18.50 -2.33 -20.74
CA GLY A 136 19.74 -1.57 -20.51
C GLY A 136 19.52 -0.29 -19.70
N LEU A 137 18.43 0.46 -19.99
CA LEU A 137 18.08 1.66 -19.21
C LEU A 137 17.70 1.31 -17.76
N PHE A 138 16.93 0.23 -17.55
CA PHE A 138 16.60 -0.22 -16.21
C PHE A 138 17.83 -0.66 -15.43
N GLY A 139 18.67 -1.51 -16.03
CA GLY A 139 19.95 -1.94 -15.44
C GLY A 139 20.89 -0.77 -15.14
N GLY A 140 20.98 0.19 -16.07
CA GLY A 140 21.77 1.41 -15.89
C GLY A 140 21.27 2.30 -14.74
N MET A 141 19.95 2.38 -14.55
CA MET A 141 19.37 3.04 -13.39
C MET A 141 19.72 2.31 -12.08
N LEU A 142 19.56 0.99 -12.04
CA LEU A 142 19.86 0.20 -10.84
C LEU A 142 21.35 0.23 -10.46
N SER A 143 22.24 0.20 -11.44
CA SER A 143 23.69 0.22 -11.23
C SER A 143 24.26 1.59 -10.87
N SER A 144 23.45 2.68 -10.99
CA SER A 144 23.90 4.05 -10.69
C SER A 144 23.52 4.49 -9.26
N PRO A 145 24.48 4.54 -8.30
CA PRO A 145 24.19 5.00 -6.93
C PRO A 145 23.61 6.42 -6.88
N SER A 146 24.12 7.32 -7.72
CA SER A 146 23.69 8.73 -7.72
C SER A 146 22.24 8.88 -8.18
N ILE A 147 21.78 8.11 -9.17
CA ILE A 147 20.40 8.11 -9.64
C ILE A 147 19.49 7.53 -8.54
N GLN A 148 19.85 6.38 -7.98
CA GLN A 148 19.08 5.71 -6.93
C GLN A 148 18.89 6.63 -5.71
N VAL A 149 19.99 7.10 -5.14
CA VAL A 149 19.97 7.95 -3.95
C VAL A 149 19.34 9.31 -4.25
N GLY A 150 19.60 9.90 -5.42
CA GLY A 150 19.07 11.21 -5.78
C GLY A 150 17.54 11.24 -5.89
N TYR A 151 16.93 10.29 -6.61
CA TYR A 151 15.47 10.24 -6.74
C TYR A 151 14.79 9.81 -5.43
N MET A 152 15.36 8.88 -4.66
CA MET A 152 14.91 8.53 -3.32
C MET A 152 14.94 9.75 -2.38
N ALA A 153 16.03 10.54 -2.41
CA ALA A 153 16.14 11.75 -1.61
C ALA A 153 15.05 12.78 -1.94
N VAL A 154 14.75 12.98 -3.23
CA VAL A 154 13.64 13.87 -3.66
C VAL A 154 12.31 13.41 -3.04
N VAL A 155 11.99 12.11 -3.11
CA VAL A 155 10.77 11.56 -2.52
C VAL A 155 10.71 11.82 -1.02
N VAL A 156 11.79 11.54 -0.29
CA VAL A 156 11.85 11.69 1.18
C VAL A 156 11.71 13.17 1.57
N ILE A 157 12.49 14.06 0.94
CA ILE A 157 12.50 15.50 1.26
C ILE A 157 11.13 16.13 0.96
N VAL A 158 10.59 15.90 -0.24
CA VAL A 158 9.29 16.45 -0.64
C VAL A 158 8.16 15.90 0.24
N GLY A 159 8.19 14.61 0.57
CA GLY A 159 7.18 13.99 1.43
C GLY A 159 7.15 14.58 2.84
N PHE A 160 8.31 14.68 3.51
CA PHE A 160 8.38 15.30 4.84
C PHE A 160 8.13 16.82 4.81
N PHE A 161 8.52 17.51 3.73
CA PHE A 161 8.18 18.92 3.54
C PHE A 161 6.66 19.12 3.52
N ILE A 162 5.92 18.34 2.71
CA ILE A 162 4.45 18.43 2.64
C ILE A 162 3.83 18.13 4.01
N ASN A 163 4.26 17.07 4.69
CA ASN A 163 3.74 16.71 6.00
C ASN A 163 4.09 17.76 7.08
N SER A 164 5.21 18.49 6.94
CA SER A 164 5.58 19.58 7.85
C SER A 164 4.62 20.77 7.81
N LEU A 165 3.88 20.96 6.71
CA LEU A 165 2.88 22.01 6.54
C LEU A 165 1.61 21.79 7.36
N GLY A 166 1.46 20.61 7.98
CA GLY A 166 0.33 20.23 8.83
C GLY A 166 -0.66 19.28 8.14
N LEU A 167 -1.60 18.78 8.95
CA LEU A 167 -2.56 17.76 8.48
C LEU A 167 -3.48 18.30 7.38
N GLN A 168 -4.09 19.47 7.60
CA GLN A 168 -5.09 20.03 6.67
C GLN A 168 -4.44 20.70 5.46
N LYS A 169 -3.48 21.61 5.68
CA LYS A 169 -2.85 22.43 4.62
C LYS A 169 -1.84 21.63 3.78
N GLY A 170 -1.15 20.67 4.39
CA GLY A 170 -0.19 19.79 3.72
C GLY A 170 -0.85 18.51 3.24
N LEU A 171 -0.97 17.52 4.12
CA LEU A 171 -1.39 16.17 3.78
C LEU A 171 -2.77 16.12 3.11
N GLU A 172 -3.81 16.70 3.72
CA GLU A 172 -5.19 16.59 3.20
C GLU A 172 -5.35 17.25 1.83
N LYS A 173 -4.84 18.48 1.68
CA LYS A 173 -4.95 19.23 0.42
C LYS A 173 -4.19 18.55 -0.72
N VAL A 174 -2.95 18.14 -0.47
CA VAL A 174 -2.11 17.48 -1.48
C VAL A 174 -2.68 16.10 -1.85
N SER A 175 -3.08 15.29 -0.85
CA SER A 175 -3.66 13.97 -1.11
C SER A 175 -4.97 14.07 -1.90
N LYS A 176 -5.86 15.03 -1.60
CA LYS A 176 -7.08 15.24 -2.39
C LYS A 176 -6.77 15.51 -3.86
N TRP A 177 -5.84 16.42 -4.13
CA TRP A 177 -5.45 16.76 -5.50
C TRP A 177 -4.81 15.58 -6.21
N MET A 178 -3.85 14.90 -5.57
CA MET A 178 -3.14 13.75 -6.15
C MET A 178 -4.09 12.59 -6.44
N MET A 179 -4.94 12.21 -5.47
CA MET A 179 -5.87 11.09 -5.64
C MET A 179 -6.93 11.38 -6.70
N SER A 180 -7.45 12.60 -6.76
CA SER A 180 -8.40 12.99 -7.83
C SER A 180 -7.75 12.94 -9.20
N SER A 181 -6.54 13.47 -9.34
CA SER A 181 -5.78 13.41 -10.60
C SER A 181 -5.43 11.97 -10.99
N LEU A 182 -5.03 11.13 -10.01
CA LEU A 182 -4.74 9.71 -10.21
C LEU A 182 -5.96 9.00 -10.81
N LEU A 183 -7.15 9.18 -10.22
CA LEU A 183 -8.38 8.53 -10.68
C LEU A 183 -8.76 8.97 -12.10
N ILE A 184 -8.57 10.25 -12.44
CA ILE A 184 -8.84 10.77 -13.80
C ILE A 184 -7.85 10.17 -14.80
N ILE A 185 -6.57 10.23 -14.51
CA ILE A 185 -5.51 9.72 -15.40
C ILE A 185 -5.69 8.22 -15.66
N MET A 186 -5.97 7.42 -14.61
CA MET A 186 -6.14 5.98 -14.77
C MET A 186 -7.36 5.62 -15.63
N VAL A 187 -8.47 6.38 -15.54
CA VAL A 187 -9.65 6.15 -16.39
C VAL A 187 -9.29 6.45 -17.85
N ILE A 188 -8.57 7.54 -18.11
CA ILE A 188 -8.11 7.90 -19.47
C ILE A 188 -7.19 6.79 -20.03
N LEU A 189 -6.22 6.30 -19.23
CA LEU A 189 -5.33 5.21 -19.63
C LEU A 189 -6.08 3.91 -19.89
N ALA A 190 -7.06 3.56 -19.04
CA ALA A 190 -7.87 2.36 -19.21
C ALA A 190 -8.71 2.41 -20.50
N ILE A 191 -9.36 3.54 -20.77
CA ILE A 191 -10.12 3.73 -22.01
C ILE A 191 -9.19 3.57 -23.22
N ASN A 192 -8.03 4.20 -23.21
CA ASN A 192 -7.05 4.05 -24.29
C ASN A 192 -6.63 2.58 -24.49
N SER A 193 -6.33 1.86 -23.40
CA SER A 193 -5.89 0.47 -23.45
C SER A 193 -6.98 -0.48 -23.97
N ILE A 194 -8.23 -0.27 -23.54
CA ILE A 194 -9.39 -1.08 -23.98
C ILE A 194 -9.70 -0.86 -25.46
N LEU A 195 -9.49 0.35 -25.98
CA LEU A 195 -9.75 0.68 -27.39
C LEU A 195 -8.65 0.22 -28.36
N MET A 196 -7.56 -0.36 -27.88
CA MET A 196 -6.51 -0.92 -28.75
C MET A 196 -7.01 -2.13 -29.53
N LYS A 197 -6.57 -2.24 -30.78
CA LYS A 197 -6.85 -3.43 -31.61
C LYS A 197 -6.17 -4.67 -31.02
N GLY A 198 -6.95 -5.71 -30.69
CA GLY A 198 -6.42 -6.93 -30.05
C GLY A 198 -6.55 -6.94 -28.52
N SER A 199 -7.08 -5.89 -27.90
CA SER A 199 -7.29 -5.79 -26.45
C SER A 199 -8.22 -6.86 -25.86
N THR A 200 -9.11 -7.43 -26.67
CA THR A 200 -10.17 -8.38 -26.26
C THR A 200 -9.61 -9.63 -25.60
N GLU A 201 -8.47 -10.14 -26.06
CA GLU A 201 -7.82 -11.33 -25.49
C GLU A 201 -7.32 -11.03 -24.07
N GLY A 202 -6.66 -9.88 -23.86
CA GLY A 202 -6.23 -9.44 -22.55
C GLY A 202 -7.37 -9.17 -21.58
N LEU A 203 -8.48 -8.58 -22.08
CA LEU A 203 -9.71 -8.41 -21.29
C LEU A 203 -10.32 -9.76 -20.89
N SER A 204 -10.41 -10.70 -21.81
CA SER A 204 -10.92 -12.05 -21.55
C SER A 204 -10.07 -12.78 -20.52
N PHE A 205 -8.75 -12.72 -20.65
CA PHE A 205 -7.82 -13.31 -19.68
C PHE A 205 -8.02 -12.74 -18.27
N TYR A 206 -8.16 -11.42 -18.18
CA TYR A 206 -8.23 -10.72 -16.90
C TYR A 206 -9.59 -10.80 -16.21
N LEU A 207 -10.68 -10.77 -16.98
CA LEU A 207 -12.03 -10.67 -16.42
C LEU A 207 -12.78 -11.99 -16.40
N LEU A 208 -12.49 -12.92 -17.34
CA LEU A 208 -13.22 -14.18 -17.43
C LEU A 208 -12.55 -15.26 -16.57
N PRO A 209 -13.33 -15.92 -15.69
CA PRO A 209 -12.81 -17.01 -14.87
C PRO A 209 -12.37 -18.21 -15.72
N ASN A 210 -11.14 -18.68 -15.55
CA ASN A 210 -10.60 -19.88 -16.21
C ASN A 210 -10.16 -20.91 -15.16
N VAL A 211 -11.04 -21.89 -14.89
CA VAL A 211 -10.83 -22.94 -13.89
C VAL A 211 -9.69 -23.88 -14.29
N ALA A 212 -9.56 -24.20 -15.59
CA ALA A 212 -8.52 -25.10 -16.07
C ALA A 212 -7.12 -24.53 -15.78
N LYS A 213 -6.91 -23.25 -16.08
CA LYS A 213 -5.63 -22.58 -15.82
C LYS A 213 -5.26 -22.55 -14.34
N VAL A 214 -6.23 -22.33 -13.45
CA VAL A 214 -6.00 -22.36 -11.99
C VAL A 214 -5.68 -23.76 -11.51
N SER A 215 -6.28 -24.80 -12.10
CA SER A 215 -5.98 -26.19 -11.75
C SER A 215 -4.56 -26.59 -12.16
N GLU A 216 -4.04 -26.06 -13.26
CA GLU A 216 -2.64 -26.23 -13.69
C GLU A 216 -1.64 -25.53 -12.73
N ILE A 217 -1.96 -24.31 -12.30
CA ILE A 217 -1.12 -23.52 -11.38
C ILE A 217 -1.15 -24.11 -9.96
N GLY A 218 -2.28 -24.65 -9.55
CA GLY A 218 -2.57 -25.16 -8.21
C GLY A 218 -3.41 -24.19 -7.36
N TRP A 219 -4.59 -24.66 -6.93
CA TRP A 219 -5.54 -23.87 -6.14
C TRP A 219 -4.96 -23.29 -4.86
N SER A 220 -4.13 -24.04 -4.14
CA SER A 220 -3.49 -23.57 -2.89
C SER A 220 -2.63 -22.34 -3.15
N LYS A 221 -1.83 -22.33 -4.22
CA LYS A 221 -0.98 -21.21 -4.60
C LYS A 221 -1.81 -19.96 -4.92
N VAL A 222 -2.86 -20.10 -5.71
CA VAL A 222 -3.74 -18.99 -6.10
C VAL A 222 -4.47 -18.40 -4.88
N ILE A 223 -5.01 -19.27 -4.02
CA ILE A 223 -5.72 -18.83 -2.80
C ILE A 223 -4.79 -18.07 -1.86
N VAL A 224 -3.61 -18.61 -1.57
CA VAL A 224 -2.62 -17.97 -0.68
C VAL A 224 -2.15 -16.64 -1.26
N SER A 225 -1.86 -16.59 -2.56
CA SER A 225 -1.44 -15.38 -3.26
C SER A 225 -2.51 -14.27 -3.18
N ALA A 226 -3.78 -14.63 -3.46
CA ALA A 226 -4.90 -13.68 -3.40
C ALA A 226 -5.18 -13.17 -1.98
N MET A 227 -5.05 -14.06 -0.98
CA MET A 227 -5.22 -13.74 0.42
C MET A 227 -4.12 -12.79 0.93
N ASN A 228 -2.85 -13.07 0.60
CA ASN A 228 -1.71 -12.19 0.92
C ASN A 228 -1.89 -10.81 0.27
N GLN A 229 -2.32 -10.77 -0.99
CA GLN A 229 -2.57 -9.51 -1.68
C GLN A 229 -3.68 -8.68 -1.02
N ALA A 230 -4.75 -9.32 -0.52
CA ALA A 230 -5.84 -8.63 0.16
C ALA A 230 -5.41 -7.96 1.48
N PHE A 231 -4.41 -8.51 2.18
CA PHE A 231 -3.80 -7.87 3.34
C PHE A 231 -2.88 -6.72 2.98
N PHE A 232 -2.04 -6.97 1.98
CA PHE A 232 -1.03 -6.00 1.57
C PHE A 232 -1.66 -4.73 1.02
N THR A 233 -2.70 -4.86 0.18
CA THR A 233 -3.31 -3.72 -0.53
C THR A 233 -3.88 -2.66 0.41
N LEU A 234 -4.47 -3.05 1.54
CA LEU A 234 -5.10 -2.12 2.49
C LEU A 234 -4.14 -1.53 3.52
N SER A 235 -2.84 -1.86 3.47
CA SER A 235 -1.83 -1.37 4.43
C SER A 235 -2.24 -1.53 5.90
N ILE A 236 -2.95 -2.63 6.23
CA ILE A 236 -3.41 -2.95 7.59
C ILE A 236 -2.33 -3.70 8.37
N GLY A 237 -2.34 -3.57 9.70
CA GLY A 237 -1.41 -4.27 10.59
C GLY A 237 -0.25 -3.41 11.13
N ILE A 238 0.08 -2.28 10.50
CA ILE A 238 1.13 -1.35 10.96
C ILE A 238 0.59 -0.09 11.64
N GLY A 239 -0.72 -0.02 11.85
CA GLY A 239 -1.36 1.06 12.57
C GLY A 239 -1.54 2.38 11.79
N SER A 240 -1.27 2.41 10.48
CA SER A 240 -1.53 3.59 9.65
C SER A 240 -3.02 3.91 9.61
N MET A 241 -3.89 2.91 9.51
CA MET A 241 -5.34 3.11 9.59
C MET A 241 -5.78 3.58 10.98
N ALA A 242 -5.11 3.16 12.05
CA ALA A 242 -5.37 3.68 13.39
C ALA A 242 -5.02 5.18 13.51
N ILE A 243 -3.95 5.66 12.88
CA ILE A 243 -3.64 7.09 12.82
C ILE A 243 -4.80 7.86 12.17
N PHE A 244 -5.27 7.45 10.99
CA PHE A 244 -6.37 8.14 10.32
C PHE A 244 -7.67 8.03 11.11
N GLY A 245 -7.93 6.89 11.76
CA GLY A 245 -8.99 6.75 12.75
C GLY A 245 -8.93 7.78 13.88
N SER A 246 -7.73 8.17 14.31
CA SER A 246 -7.54 9.17 15.35
C SER A 246 -7.93 10.61 14.92
N TYR A 247 -8.00 10.87 13.62
CA TYR A 247 -8.32 12.17 13.03
C TYR A 247 -9.80 12.33 12.64
N ILE A 248 -10.58 11.22 12.56
CA ILE A 248 -12.00 11.25 12.18
C ILE A 248 -12.91 11.55 13.38
N GLY A 249 -14.04 12.24 13.12
CA GLY A 249 -15.10 12.51 14.11
C GLY A 249 -16.00 11.29 14.38
N ASN A 250 -17.11 11.55 15.08
CA ASN A 250 -18.09 10.53 15.45
C ASN A 250 -19.34 10.54 14.55
N GLU A 251 -19.33 11.30 13.46
CA GLU A 251 -20.50 11.55 12.61
C GLU A 251 -20.85 10.34 11.76
N ARG A 252 -19.87 9.47 11.51
CA ARG A 252 -19.96 8.30 10.64
C ARG A 252 -19.53 7.02 11.32
N SER A 253 -20.18 5.91 10.94
CA SER A 253 -19.80 4.56 11.36
C SER A 253 -18.53 4.13 10.64
N LEU A 254 -17.61 3.49 11.34
CA LEU A 254 -16.31 3.14 10.78
C LEU A 254 -16.37 1.96 9.80
N MET A 255 -17.31 1.05 9.98
CA MET A 255 -17.56 -0.03 9.02
C MET A 255 -17.94 0.54 7.64
N GLY A 256 -18.80 1.56 7.60
CA GLY A 256 -19.16 2.23 6.35
C GLY A 256 -17.96 2.92 5.68
N GLU A 257 -17.13 3.59 6.45
CA GLU A 257 -15.93 4.24 5.92
C GLU A 257 -14.89 3.21 5.41
N SER A 258 -14.72 2.09 6.13
CA SER A 258 -13.86 0.98 5.67
C SER A 258 -14.31 0.39 4.34
N VAL A 259 -15.62 0.22 4.15
CA VAL A 259 -16.19 -0.24 2.87
C VAL A 259 -15.92 0.77 1.75
N HIS A 260 -16.09 2.08 1.98
CA HIS A 260 -15.81 3.09 0.94
C HIS A 260 -14.34 3.08 0.51
N ILE A 261 -13.41 2.94 1.48
CA ILE A 261 -11.99 2.88 1.21
C ILE A 261 -11.64 1.59 0.44
N ALA A 262 -12.17 0.44 0.86
CA ALA A 262 -11.95 -0.84 0.19
C ALA A 262 -12.50 -0.84 -1.25
N VAL A 263 -13.66 -0.22 -1.48
CA VAL A 263 -14.24 -0.06 -2.84
C VAL A 263 -13.35 0.80 -3.72
N LEU A 264 -12.82 1.90 -3.19
CA LEU A 264 -11.92 2.78 -3.94
C LEU A 264 -10.58 2.10 -4.24
N ASP A 265 -10.02 1.38 -3.27
CA ASP A 265 -8.81 0.57 -3.42
C ASP A 265 -8.99 -0.51 -4.51
N THR A 266 -10.09 -1.24 -4.42
CA THR A 266 -10.47 -2.27 -5.41
C THR A 266 -10.65 -1.68 -6.81
N PHE A 267 -11.33 -0.53 -6.91
CA PHE A 267 -11.50 0.15 -8.18
C PHE A 267 -10.16 0.44 -8.84
N VAL A 268 -9.20 0.98 -8.09
CA VAL A 268 -7.85 1.25 -8.61
C VAL A 268 -7.14 -0.04 -9.01
N ALA A 269 -7.19 -1.10 -8.19
CA ALA A 269 -6.57 -2.39 -8.51
C ALA A 269 -7.14 -2.99 -9.82
N ILE A 270 -8.48 -3.02 -9.96
CA ILE A 270 -9.13 -3.57 -11.15
C ILE A 270 -8.82 -2.73 -12.39
N VAL A 271 -8.91 -1.40 -12.30
CA VAL A 271 -8.65 -0.53 -13.46
C VAL A 271 -7.18 -0.56 -13.85
N SER A 272 -6.24 -0.76 -12.91
CA SER A 272 -4.83 -1.00 -13.24
C SER A 272 -4.63 -2.25 -14.11
N GLY A 273 -5.37 -3.33 -13.82
CA GLY A 273 -5.39 -4.50 -14.71
C GLY A 273 -5.98 -4.19 -16.09
N LEU A 274 -7.03 -3.37 -16.17
CA LEU A 274 -7.61 -2.93 -17.46
C LEU A 274 -6.65 -2.05 -18.26
N ILE A 275 -5.69 -1.40 -17.64
CA ILE A 275 -4.62 -0.67 -18.33
C ILE A 275 -3.57 -1.66 -18.87
N ILE A 276 -3.15 -2.61 -18.05
CA ILE A 276 -1.95 -3.42 -18.29
C ILE A 276 -2.26 -4.62 -19.21
N PHE A 277 -3.29 -5.41 -18.91
CA PHE A 277 -3.54 -6.65 -19.65
C PHE A 277 -3.90 -6.43 -21.13
N PRO A 278 -4.83 -5.52 -21.49
CA PRO A 278 -5.09 -5.25 -22.90
C PRO A 278 -3.85 -4.80 -23.65
N ALA A 279 -3.04 -3.91 -23.06
CA ALA A 279 -1.81 -3.43 -23.66
C ALA A 279 -0.79 -4.57 -23.88
N CYS A 280 -0.55 -5.43 -22.87
CA CYS A 280 0.36 -6.56 -22.98
C CYS A 280 -0.05 -7.53 -24.10
N PHE A 281 -1.31 -7.94 -24.12
CA PHE A 281 -1.81 -8.90 -25.14
C PHE A 281 -1.83 -8.30 -26.53
N THR A 282 -2.18 -7.02 -26.70
CA THR A 282 -2.11 -6.32 -27.99
C THR A 282 -0.71 -6.37 -28.59
N TYR A 283 0.33 -6.29 -27.78
CA TYR A 283 1.74 -6.31 -28.22
C TYR A 283 2.42 -7.66 -28.03
N GLY A 284 1.67 -8.73 -27.74
CA GLY A 284 2.18 -10.11 -27.64
C GLY A 284 3.14 -10.34 -26.49
N VAL A 285 3.03 -9.56 -25.40
CA VAL A 285 3.91 -9.65 -24.24
C VAL A 285 3.19 -10.33 -23.08
N GLN A 286 3.87 -11.27 -22.42
CA GLN A 286 3.30 -11.96 -21.25
C GLN A 286 3.31 -11.04 -20.02
N PRO A 287 2.21 -10.96 -19.25
CA PRO A 287 2.08 -10.08 -18.08
C PRO A 287 2.65 -10.66 -16.78
N ASP A 288 3.58 -11.60 -16.85
CA ASP A 288 4.08 -12.40 -15.72
C ASP A 288 5.50 -12.04 -15.26
N SER A 289 6.05 -10.91 -15.72
CA SER A 289 7.49 -10.60 -15.62
C SER A 289 7.90 -9.82 -14.35
N GLY A 290 7.07 -9.71 -13.29
CA GLY A 290 7.43 -8.99 -12.05
C GLY A 290 7.75 -7.50 -12.26
N PRO A 291 8.85 -6.98 -11.66
CA PRO A 291 9.29 -5.59 -11.86
C PRO A 291 9.53 -5.24 -13.32
N SER A 292 10.00 -6.21 -14.11
CA SER A 292 10.24 -6.06 -15.54
C SER A 292 8.98 -5.66 -16.31
N LEU A 293 7.80 -6.06 -15.84
CA LEU A 293 6.52 -5.66 -16.45
C LEU A 293 6.38 -4.14 -16.53
N ILE A 294 6.66 -3.44 -15.44
CA ILE A 294 6.48 -1.99 -15.36
C ILE A 294 7.66 -1.22 -15.93
N PHE A 295 8.89 -1.69 -15.69
CA PHE A 295 10.08 -0.92 -16.01
C PHE A 295 10.72 -1.28 -17.35
N ILE A 296 10.36 -2.41 -17.94
CA ILE A 296 10.88 -2.86 -19.24
C ILE A 296 9.75 -3.03 -20.24
N THR A 297 8.75 -3.84 -19.91
CA THR A 297 7.69 -4.26 -20.83
C THR A 297 6.77 -3.09 -21.21
N LEU A 298 6.21 -2.38 -20.23
CA LEU A 298 5.28 -1.26 -20.51
C LEU A 298 5.98 -0.09 -21.22
N PRO A 299 7.19 0.35 -20.84
CA PRO A 299 7.92 1.35 -21.63
C PRO A 299 8.12 0.93 -23.10
N ASN A 300 8.47 -0.33 -23.35
CA ASN A 300 8.60 -0.84 -24.69
C ASN A 300 7.26 -0.86 -25.47
N ILE A 301 6.15 -1.20 -24.80
CA ILE A 301 4.80 -1.10 -25.39
C ILE A 301 4.50 0.36 -25.76
N PHE A 302 4.68 1.29 -24.82
CA PHE A 302 4.44 2.73 -25.10
C PHE A 302 5.30 3.23 -26.25
N ASN A 303 6.57 2.81 -26.35
CA ASN A 303 7.46 3.22 -27.44
C ASN A 303 6.93 2.80 -28.83
N ASN A 304 6.18 1.69 -28.92
CA ASN A 304 5.57 1.20 -30.14
C ASN A 304 4.15 1.75 -30.43
N MET A 305 3.62 2.61 -29.52
CA MET A 305 2.28 3.20 -29.66
C MET A 305 2.33 4.58 -30.32
N PRO A 306 1.29 4.99 -31.09
CA PRO A 306 1.09 6.38 -31.46
C PRO A 306 1.01 7.26 -30.20
N LEU A 307 1.77 8.36 -30.15
CA LEU A 307 1.88 9.24 -28.98
C LEU A 307 2.39 8.53 -27.72
N GLY A 308 3.20 7.47 -27.86
CA GLY A 308 3.65 6.63 -26.75
C GLY A 308 4.37 7.40 -25.65
N ARG A 309 5.14 8.45 -26.01
CA ARG A 309 5.76 9.35 -25.03
C ARG A 309 4.74 10.02 -24.11
N VAL A 310 3.58 10.42 -24.64
CA VAL A 310 2.48 11.01 -23.85
C VAL A 310 1.84 9.97 -22.95
N TRP A 311 1.49 8.80 -23.51
CA TRP A 311 0.86 7.72 -22.74
C TRP A 311 1.77 7.16 -21.66
N GLY A 312 3.06 6.95 -21.98
CA GLY A 312 4.05 6.51 -21.00
C GLY A 312 4.28 7.55 -19.90
N SER A 313 4.35 8.84 -20.24
CA SER A 313 4.47 9.91 -19.24
C SER A 313 3.26 9.96 -18.31
N LEU A 314 2.03 9.88 -18.85
CA LEU A 314 0.81 9.84 -18.05
C LEU A 314 0.77 8.60 -17.14
N PHE A 315 1.19 7.45 -17.66
CA PHE A 315 1.26 6.22 -16.86
C PHE A 315 2.22 6.38 -15.69
N PHE A 316 3.42 6.92 -15.89
CA PHE A 316 4.38 7.09 -14.80
C PHE A 316 4.03 8.27 -13.86
N VAL A 317 3.25 9.27 -14.29
CA VAL A 317 2.62 10.23 -13.37
C VAL A 317 1.60 9.53 -12.47
N PHE A 318 0.73 8.71 -13.07
CA PHE A 318 -0.22 7.88 -12.32
C PHE A 318 0.48 6.99 -11.28
N MET A 319 1.52 6.26 -11.69
CA MET A 319 2.34 5.42 -10.81
C MET A 319 3.02 6.22 -9.70
N SER A 320 3.59 7.38 -10.03
CA SER A 320 4.24 8.28 -9.06
C SER A 320 3.24 8.80 -8.03
N PHE A 321 2.03 9.16 -8.43
CA PHE A 321 0.99 9.62 -7.51
C PHE A 321 0.51 8.48 -6.60
N ALA A 322 0.33 7.27 -7.12
CA ALA A 322 -0.01 6.10 -6.33
C ALA A 322 1.08 5.80 -5.28
N ALA A 323 2.34 5.79 -5.67
CA ALA A 323 3.45 5.57 -4.75
C ALA A 323 3.55 6.69 -3.70
N PHE A 324 3.49 7.94 -4.14
CA PHE A 324 3.70 9.09 -3.26
C PHE A 324 2.55 9.33 -2.28
N SER A 325 1.30 8.97 -2.62
CA SER A 325 0.18 9.04 -1.68
C SER A 325 0.38 8.12 -0.47
N THR A 326 0.89 6.91 -0.67
CA THR A 326 1.26 6.00 0.41
C THR A 326 2.44 6.55 1.23
N VAL A 327 3.47 7.10 0.58
CA VAL A 327 4.61 7.73 1.27
C VAL A 327 4.13 8.84 2.22
N LEU A 328 3.28 9.75 1.76
CA LEU A 328 2.72 10.83 2.58
C LEU A 328 1.95 10.31 3.80
N ALA A 329 1.13 9.28 3.58
CA ALA A 329 0.31 8.67 4.61
C ALA A 329 1.15 7.97 5.70
N VAL A 330 2.17 7.22 5.30
CA VAL A 330 3.07 6.52 6.23
C VAL A 330 4.00 7.51 6.94
N PHE A 331 4.48 8.54 6.27
CA PHE A 331 5.23 9.62 6.91
C PHE A 331 4.41 10.33 7.99
N GLU A 332 3.11 10.55 7.77
CA GLU A 332 2.23 11.09 8.82
C GLU A 332 2.16 10.14 10.02
N THR A 333 2.10 8.83 9.80
CA THR A 333 2.12 7.84 10.88
C THR A 333 3.41 7.92 11.70
N ILE A 334 4.56 7.99 11.04
CA ILE A 334 5.88 8.16 11.68
C ILE A 334 5.93 9.47 12.47
N LEU A 335 5.49 10.58 11.87
CA LEU A 335 5.47 11.89 12.52
C LEU A 335 4.57 11.90 13.75
N ALA A 336 3.36 11.36 13.64
CA ALA A 336 2.42 11.29 14.75
C ALA A 336 2.96 10.46 15.92
N CYS A 337 3.63 9.32 15.62
CA CYS A 337 4.30 8.50 16.64
C CYS A 337 5.45 9.29 17.30
N THR A 338 6.30 9.93 16.49
CA THR A 338 7.44 10.72 17.00
C THR A 338 6.98 11.88 17.87
N MET A 339 5.95 12.63 17.44
CA MET A 339 5.40 13.73 18.23
C MET A 339 4.77 13.26 19.55
N ASP A 340 4.06 12.13 19.53
CA ASP A 340 3.46 11.57 20.74
C ASP A 340 4.53 11.12 21.75
N ILE A 341 5.67 10.54 21.28
CA ILE A 341 6.77 10.09 22.17
C ILE A 341 7.56 11.27 22.74
N THR A 342 7.93 12.21 21.87
CA THR A 342 8.95 13.23 22.20
C THR A 342 8.36 14.55 22.65
N GLY A 343 7.08 14.80 22.33
CA GLY A 343 6.46 16.13 22.52
C GLY A 343 7.00 17.20 21.57
N TRP A 344 7.77 16.83 20.53
CA TRP A 344 8.34 17.79 19.58
C TRP A 344 7.27 18.43 18.70
N SER A 345 7.59 19.65 18.24
CA SER A 345 6.78 20.30 17.20
C SER A 345 6.83 19.52 15.90
N ARG A 346 5.78 19.61 15.09
CA ARG A 346 5.67 18.93 13.78
C ARG A 346 6.88 19.23 12.88
N LYS A 347 7.33 20.48 12.83
CA LYS A 347 8.51 20.88 12.02
C LYS A 347 9.78 20.17 12.47
N LYS A 348 10.07 20.15 13.79
CA LYS A 348 11.25 19.47 14.33
C LYS A 348 11.18 17.95 14.07
N ALA A 349 10.01 17.34 14.33
CA ALA A 349 9.80 15.92 14.04
C ALA A 349 9.98 15.61 12.56
N SER A 350 9.49 16.46 11.64
CA SER A 350 9.64 16.28 10.19
C SER A 350 11.11 16.30 9.77
N VAL A 351 11.90 17.26 10.25
CA VAL A 351 13.33 17.32 9.87
C VAL A 351 14.11 16.11 10.38
N VAL A 352 13.90 15.72 11.65
CA VAL A 352 14.61 14.55 12.21
C VAL A 352 14.23 13.26 11.49
N ASN A 353 12.93 13.05 11.24
CA ASN A 353 12.47 11.86 10.54
C ASN A 353 12.85 11.86 9.05
N CYS A 354 12.93 13.02 8.40
CA CYS A 354 13.47 13.14 7.05
C CYS A 354 14.90 12.59 6.97
N ILE A 355 15.77 13.03 7.89
CA ILE A 355 17.14 12.54 7.98
C ILE A 355 17.17 11.05 8.32
N ALA A 356 16.38 10.61 9.30
CA ALA A 356 16.34 9.20 9.73
C ALA A 356 15.88 8.27 8.59
N VAL A 357 14.78 8.59 7.92
CA VAL A 357 14.26 7.77 6.81
C VAL A 357 15.25 7.79 5.63
N PHE A 358 15.83 8.96 5.29
CA PHE A 358 16.84 9.04 4.25
C PHE A 358 18.02 8.09 4.53
N MET A 359 18.59 8.17 5.74
CA MET A 359 19.74 7.31 6.11
C MET A 359 19.36 5.82 6.15
N LEU A 360 18.19 5.49 6.66
CA LEU A 360 17.69 4.11 6.72
C LEU A 360 17.36 3.53 5.35
N SER A 361 16.99 4.36 4.36
CA SER A 361 16.71 3.92 2.98
C SER A 361 17.98 3.75 2.12
N LEU A 362 19.14 4.24 2.57
CA LEU A 362 20.40 4.10 1.81
C LEU A 362 20.79 2.64 1.52
N PRO A 363 20.69 1.68 2.48
CA PRO A 363 21.03 0.29 2.19
C PRO A 363 20.18 -0.31 1.06
N CYS A 364 18.88 0.00 1.00
CA CYS A 364 18.00 -0.43 -0.08
C CYS A 364 18.45 0.17 -1.43
N ALA A 365 18.64 1.49 -1.51
CA ALA A 365 19.04 2.16 -2.73
C ALA A 365 20.44 1.72 -3.23
N LEU A 366 21.34 1.40 -2.31
CA LEU A 366 22.70 0.93 -2.63
C LEU A 366 22.77 -0.60 -2.82
N GLY A 367 21.75 -1.34 -2.44
CA GLY A 367 21.69 -2.81 -2.53
C GLY A 367 21.74 -3.35 -3.97
N PHE A 368 21.43 -2.52 -4.97
CA PHE A 368 21.50 -2.87 -6.39
C PHE A 368 22.84 -2.56 -7.04
N ASN A 369 23.76 -1.90 -6.32
CA ASN A 369 25.06 -1.45 -6.85
C ASN A 369 26.19 -1.64 -5.83
N VAL A 370 26.51 -0.63 -5.00
CA VAL A 370 27.65 -0.66 -4.07
C VAL A 370 27.56 -1.80 -3.05
N LEU A 371 26.36 -2.14 -2.58
CA LEU A 371 26.10 -3.19 -1.58
C LEU A 371 25.49 -4.47 -2.19
N SER A 372 25.57 -4.65 -3.52
CA SER A 372 24.99 -5.79 -4.22
C SER A 372 25.59 -7.15 -3.85
N PHE A 373 26.76 -7.15 -3.16
CA PHE A 373 27.40 -8.35 -2.64
C PHE A 373 26.72 -8.90 -1.36
N ILE A 374 25.79 -8.13 -0.76
CA ILE A 374 25.06 -8.54 0.42
C ILE A 374 23.72 -9.16 -0.04
N GLU A 375 23.58 -10.47 0.18
CA GLU A 375 22.41 -11.28 -0.20
C GLU A 375 21.68 -11.78 1.06
N PRO A 376 20.82 -10.94 1.69
CA PRO A 376 20.36 -11.18 3.07
C PRO A 376 19.42 -12.39 3.24
N LEU A 377 18.69 -12.77 2.18
CA LEU A 377 17.78 -13.93 2.20
C LEU A 377 18.32 -15.12 1.37
N GLY A 378 19.57 -15.03 0.91
CA GLY A 378 20.21 -16.02 0.07
C GLY A 378 20.54 -15.52 -1.31
N LYS A 379 21.16 -16.38 -2.14
CA LYS A 379 21.74 -16.04 -3.44
C LYS A 379 20.74 -15.35 -4.36
N GLY A 380 21.14 -14.20 -4.89
CA GLY A 380 20.34 -13.37 -5.82
C GLY A 380 19.37 -12.40 -5.16
N THR A 381 19.33 -12.34 -3.82
CA THR A 381 18.47 -11.38 -3.09
C THR A 381 19.22 -10.11 -2.71
N ASN A 382 18.48 -9.05 -2.41
CA ASN A 382 19.01 -7.76 -2.02
C ASN A 382 18.25 -7.18 -0.80
N PHE A 383 18.59 -5.95 -0.37
CA PHE A 383 17.95 -5.31 0.79
C PHE A 383 16.44 -5.07 0.58
N LEU A 384 16.00 -4.74 -0.64
CA LEU A 384 14.57 -4.56 -0.94
C LEU A 384 13.79 -5.87 -0.66
N ASP A 385 14.35 -7.00 -1.07
CA ASP A 385 13.72 -8.31 -0.85
C ASP A 385 13.58 -8.62 0.64
N LEU A 386 14.61 -8.31 1.44
CA LEU A 386 14.58 -8.47 2.89
C LEU A 386 13.51 -7.58 3.54
N GLU A 387 13.50 -6.29 3.18
CA GLU A 387 12.60 -5.30 3.77
C GLU A 387 11.14 -5.58 3.39
N ASP A 388 10.87 -5.93 2.11
CA ASP A 388 9.53 -6.37 1.68
C ASP A 388 9.10 -7.67 2.38
N PHE A 389 10.01 -8.64 2.52
CA PHE A 389 9.71 -9.88 3.25
C PHE A 389 9.31 -9.60 4.69
N LEU A 390 10.09 -8.78 5.42
CA LEU A 390 9.79 -8.42 6.80
C LEU A 390 8.44 -7.72 6.94
N VAL A 391 8.13 -6.79 6.05
CA VAL A 391 6.85 -6.07 6.08
C VAL A 391 5.70 -6.95 5.65
N SER A 392 5.78 -7.53 4.45
CA SER A 392 4.64 -8.21 3.80
C SER A 392 4.31 -9.56 4.45
N ASN A 393 5.32 -10.32 4.88
CA ASN A 393 5.11 -11.68 5.40
C ASN A 393 5.09 -11.77 6.93
N LEU A 394 5.63 -10.76 7.64
CA LEU A 394 5.70 -10.79 9.10
C LEU A 394 4.90 -9.66 9.74
N ILE A 395 5.28 -8.41 9.50
CA ILE A 395 4.78 -7.27 10.28
C ILE A 395 3.29 -7.02 10.00
N LEU A 396 2.86 -6.97 8.73
CA LEU A 396 1.45 -6.75 8.37
C LEU A 396 0.53 -7.87 8.89
N PRO A 397 0.80 -9.15 8.64
CA PRO A 397 -0.08 -10.22 9.12
C PRO A 397 -0.08 -10.35 10.65
N ILE A 398 1.09 -10.33 11.30
CA ILE A 398 1.21 -10.42 12.77
C ILE A 398 0.55 -9.21 13.44
N GLY A 399 0.79 -8.00 12.93
CA GLY A 399 0.17 -6.79 13.43
C GLY A 399 -1.35 -6.81 13.30
N SER A 400 -1.86 -7.25 12.14
CA SER A 400 -3.31 -7.44 11.93
C SER A 400 -3.89 -8.44 12.91
N PHE A 401 -3.21 -9.56 13.16
CA PHE A 401 -3.62 -10.55 14.14
C PHE A 401 -3.71 -9.96 15.55
N ILE A 402 -2.69 -9.18 15.94
CA ILE A 402 -2.67 -8.53 17.26
C ILE A 402 -3.81 -7.52 17.39
N PHE A 403 -4.10 -6.71 16.37
CA PHE A 403 -5.24 -5.80 16.36
C PHE A 403 -6.57 -6.53 16.53
N VAL A 404 -6.76 -7.65 15.79
CA VAL A 404 -7.95 -8.48 15.91
C VAL A 404 -8.09 -9.03 17.32
N ILE A 405 -7.06 -9.71 17.85
CA ILE A 405 -7.10 -10.30 19.20
C ILE A 405 -7.35 -9.24 20.27
N PHE A 406 -6.75 -8.07 20.14
CA PHE A 406 -6.98 -6.96 21.07
C PHE A 406 -8.44 -6.49 21.09
N CYS A 407 -9.07 -6.38 19.93
CA CYS A 407 -10.46 -5.94 19.81
C CYS A 407 -11.49 -6.97 20.31
N ILE A 408 -11.16 -8.26 20.24
CA ILE A 408 -12.13 -9.33 20.61
C ILE A 408 -11.90 -9.91 22.02
N SER A 409 -10.66 -9.83 22.53
CA SER A 409 -10.28 -10.46 23.80
C SER A 409 -10.77 -9.67 25.01
N LYS A 410 -11.23 -10.37 26.05
CA LYS A 410 -11.51 -9.80 27.38
C LYS A 410 -10.27 -9.23 28.06
N ARG A 411 -9.07 -9.70 27.69
CA ARG A 411 -7.77 -9.19 28.18
C ARG A 411 -7.23 -8.01 27.34
N GLY A 412 -7.95 -7.64 26.27
CA GLY A 412 -7.69 -6.47 25.43
C GLY A 412 -8.75 -5.40 25.66
N TRP A 413 -9.17 -4.74 24.55
CA TRP A 413 -10.22 -3.73 24.57
C TRP A 413 -11.62 -4.34 24.67
N GLY A 414 -11.80 -5.50 24.07
CA GLY A 414 -13.02 -6.31 24.11
C GLY A 414 -14.05 -5.94 23.04
N TRP A 415 -14.84 -6.94 22.64
CA TRP A 415 -15.83 -6.84 21.58
C TRP A 415 -16.83 -5.71 21.76
N ASP A 416 -17.37 -5.56 22.97
CA ASP A 416 -18.46 -4.59 23.21
C ASP A 416 -17.97 -3.14 23.08
N ASN A 417 -16.74 -2.85 23.53
CA ASN A 417 -16.11 -1.55 23.34
C ASN A 417 -15.82 -1.27 21.87
N PHE A 418 -15.30 -2.27 21.14
CA PHE A 418 -15.07 -2.17 19.70
C PHE A 418 -16.35 -1.83 18.96
N VAL A 419 -17.43 -2.61 19.14
CA VAL A 419 -18.72 -2.40 18.45
C VAL A 419 -19.35 -1.06 18.82
N LYS A 420 -19.31 -0.69 20.10
CA LYS A 420 -19.81 0.61 20.57
C LYS A 420 -19.10 1.77 19.86
N GLU A 421 -17.79 1.66 19.65
CA GLU A 421 -17.03 2.67 18.94
C GLU A 421 -17.29 2.62 17.43
N ALA A 422 -17.15 1.47 16.80
CA ALA A 422 -17.33 1.28 15.36
C ALA A 422 -18.67 1.79 14.85
N ASN A 423 -19.73 1.59 15.65
CA ASN A 423 -21.12 1.90 15.30
C ASN A 423 -21.57 3.32 15.64
N LYS A 424 -20.67 4.18 16.18
CA LYS A 424 -20.99 5.61 16.37
C LYS A 424 -21.21 6.29 15.02
N GLY A 425 -22.26 7.12 14.97
CA GLY A 425 -22.61 7.90 13.79
C GLY A 425 -23.48 7.17 12.77
N LYS A 426 -23.64 7.79 11.59
CA LYS A 426 -24.51 7.31 10.51
C LYS A 426 -23.72 6.43 9.54
N GLY A 427 -24.35 5.40 8.98
CA GLY A 427 -23.79 4.52 7.95
C GLY A 427 -23.88 3.04 8.28
N LEU A 428 -23.16 2.20 7.53
CA LEU A 428 -23.14 0.75 7.71
C LEU A 428 -22.53 0.40 9.06
N LYS A 429 -23.21 -0.42 9.84
CA LYS A 429 -22.83 -0.79 11.21
C LYS A 429 -22.37 -2.24 11.28
N VAL A 430 -21.47 -2.52 12.22
CA VAL A 430 -21.11 -3.89 12.59
C VAL A 430 -22.35 -4.56 13.19
N GLN A 431 -22.79 -5.65 12.56
CA GLN A 431 -23.99 -6.39 12.94
C GLN A 431 -23.69 -7.44 14.01
N SER A 432 -24.69 -7.84 14.78
CA SER A 432 -24.55 -8.82 15.87
C SER A 432 -24.07 -10.20 15.39
N TRP A 433 -24.51 -10.65 14.22
CA TRP A 433 -24.08 -11.92 13.64
C TRP A 433 -22.59 -11.97 13.30
N MET A 434 -21.96 -10.81 13.04
CA MET A 434 -20.54 -10.72 12.74
C MET A 434 -19.66 -11.05 13.96
N ARG A 435 -20.24 -11.07 15.18
CA ARG A 435 -19.49 -11.41 16.40
C ARG A 435 -18.84 -12.79 16.31
N GLY A 436 -19.62 -13.80 15.93
CA GLY A 436 -19.12 -15.18 15.80
C GLY A 436 -17.99 -15.27 14.77
N TYR A 437 -18.19 -14.64 13.61
CA TYR A 437 -17.20 -14.57 12.55
C TYR A 437 -15.92 -13.88 13.01
N MET A 438 -16.00 -12.63 13.49
CA MET A 438 -14.83 -11.82 13.86
C MET A 438 -14.09 -12.35 15.09
N THR A 439 -14.80 -13.08 16.00
CA THR A 439 -14.21 -13.61 17.23
C THR A 439 -13.51 -14.95 17.02
N TYR A 440 -14.04 -15.82 16.16
CA TYR A 440 -13.52 -17.20 16.02
C TYR A 440 -12.91 -17.48 14.66
N ILE A 441 -13.55 -17.06 13.57
CA ILE A 441 -13.12 -17.43 12.21
C ILE A 441 -12.00 -16.50 11.73
N LEU A 442 -12.16 -15.19 11.85
CA LEU A 442 -11.19 -14.20 11.40
C LEU A 442 -9.79 -14.41 11.98
N PRO A 443 -9.61 -14.61 13.32
CA PRO A 443 -8.28 -14.88 13.88
C PRO A 443 -7.63 -16.15 13.34
N VAL A 444 -8.43 -17.21 13.10
CA VAL A 444 -7.92 -18.48 12.56
C VAL A 444 -7.41 -18.29 11.13
N ILE A 445 -8.16 -17.54 10.29
CA ILE A 445 -7.73 -17.27 8.92
C ILE A 445 -6.44 -16.41 8.92
N VAL A 446 -6.38 -15.37 9.75
CA VAL A 446 -5.17 -14.52 9.85
C VAL A 446 -3.97 -15.32 10.38
N MET A 447 -4.18 -16.20 11.35
CA MET A 447 -3.12 -17.10 11.83
C MET A 447 -2.65 -18.08 10.76
N ALA A 448 -3.56 -18.66 10.00
CA ALA A 448 -3.23 -19.53 8.86
C ALA A 448 -2.39 -18.79 7.82
N LEU A 449 -2.70 -17.52 7.55
CA LEU A 449 -1.89 -16.64 6.69
C LEU A 449 -0.47 -16.47 7.18
N ILE A 450 -0.30 -16.17 8.47
CA ILE A 450 1.02 -16.00 9.08
C ILE A 450 1.84 -17.28 8.90
N LEU A 451 1.24 -18.44 9.21
CA LEU A 451 1.93 -19.73 9.07
C LEU A 451 2.28 -20.03 7.61
N LEU A 452 1.35 -19.80 6.69
CA LEU A 452 1.62 -19.99 5.25
C LEU A 452 2.70 -19.04 4.74
N GLY A 453 2.69 -17.77 5.15
CA GLY A 453 3.73 -16.80 4.76
C GLY A 453 5.13 -17.15 5.26
N LEU A 454 5.21 -17.85 6.42
CA LEU A 454 6.49 -18.29 6.99
C LEU A 454 7.03 -19.60 6.39
N PHE A 455 6.14 -20.55 6.07
CA PHE A 455 6.55 -21.92 5.71
C PHE A 455 6.36 -22.22 4.22
N TYR A 456 5.52 -21.47 3.51
CA TYR A 456 5.30 -21.66 2.09
C TYR A 456 6.36 -20.89 1.29
N LYS A 457 7.46 -21.58 0.99
CA LYS A 457 8.41 -21.13 -0.05
C LYS A 457 7.78 -21.49 -1.41
N GLY A 458 7.15 -20.49 -2.07
CA GLY A 458 6.59 -20.60 -3.40
C GLY A 458 7.64 -20.85 -4.48
#